data_11db70855338f01b523717d4de3757b6
#
_entry.id   11db70855338f01b523717d4de3757b6
#
_cell.length_a   1.000
_cell.length_b   1.000
_cell.length_c   1.000
_cell.angle_alpha   90.00
_cell.angle_beta   90.00
_cell.angle_gamma   90.00
#
_symmetry.space_group_name_H-M   'P 1'
#
loop_
_entity.id
_entity.type
_entity.pdbx_description
1 polymer ?
#
loop_
_entity_poly.entity_id
_entity_poly.type
_entity_poly.pdbx_seq_one_letter_code
_entity_poly.pdbx_strand_id
1 'polypeptide(L)'
;MTSVSLWVQVVYIIASVLILLGIKRLGSPVTARSGNRLGAVGVALAFIATVIDAEGLNLPLIALAVVIGAVIGLLYAKRVPMTAMPQLVALFNGFGGAASALVAAAEFARAYGAGAVDAVGAGSMAFSVAVGAVTFSGSMIAFAKLQEIMHGRPIVYKLQQELNALMAAATVVLAVAFVFTPQPWMFALIALLPLILGVT
;
A
#
# COMPACT_ATOMS: atom_id res chain seq x y z
N MET A 1 20.58 8.77 11.49
CA MET A 1 19.87 7.50 11.18
C MET A 1 20.20 6.53 12.30
N THR A 2 19.28 6.24 13.18
CA THR A 2 19.41 5.09 14.09
C THR A 2 19.39 3.85 13.20
N SER A 3 20.50 3.12 13.15
CA SER A 3 20.59 1.86 12.40
C SER A 3 19.56 0.91 13.01
N VAL A 4 18.64 0.44 12.18
CA VAL A 4 17.69 -0.63 12.58
C VAL A 4 18.48 -1.77 13.20
N SER A 5 18.11 -2.20 14.38
CA SER A 5 18.84 -3.22 15.13
C SER A 5 18.90 -4.53 14.33
N LEU A 6 19.99 -5.28 14.46
CA LEU A 6 20.24 -6.50 13.69
C LEU A 6 19.11 -7.53 13.89
N TRP A 7 18.58 -7.66 15.11
CA TRP A 7 17.49 -8.59 15.40
C TRP A 7 16.19 -8.22 14.65
N VAL A 8 15.90 -6.92 14.49
CA VAL A 8 14.73 -6.44 13.74
C VAL A 8 14.88 -6.75 12.25
N GLN A 9 16.08 -6.57 11.69
CA GLN A 9 16.36 -6.94 10.30
C GLN A 9 16.11 -8.44 10.07
N VAL A 10 16.55 -9.29 10.99
CA VAL A 10 16.29 -10.75 10.94
C VAL A 10 14.79 -11.03 11.01
N VAL A 11 14.06 -10.36 11.91
CA VAL A 11 12.59 -10.51 12.00
C VAL A 11 11.90 -10.07 10.72
N TYR A 12 12.33 -8.98 10.08
CA TYR A 12 11.78 -8.54 8.80
C TYR A 12 12.02 -9.54 7.67
N ILE A 13 13.19 -10.18 7.63
CA ILE A 13 13.48 -11.25 6.65
C ILE A 13 12.53 -12.43 6.89
N ILE A 14 12.37 -12.89 8.14
CA ILE A 14 11.44 -13.97 8.48
C ILE A 14 10.00 -13.59 8.11
N ALA A 15 9.56 -12.39 8.47
CA ALA A 15 8.24 -11.88 8.14
C ALA A 15 8.00 -11.85 6.63
N SER A 16 8.97 -11.37 5.85
CA SER A 16 8.91 -11.34 4.39
C SER A 16 8.78 -12.73 3.79
N VAL A 17 9.55 -13.70 4.28
CA VAL A 17 9.45 -15.11 3.84
C VAL A 17 8.06 -15.68 4.16
N LEU A 18 7.52 -15.42 5.36
CA LEU A 18 6.18 -15.89 5.74
C LEU A 18 5.08 -15.26 4.86
N ILE A 19 5.19 -13.97 4.53
CA ILE A 19 4.25 -13.29 3.66
C ILE A 19 4.31 -13.88 2.24
N LEU A 20 5.52 -14.06 1.68
CA LEU A 20 5.71 -14.65 0.35
C LEU A 20 5.17 -16.08 0.26
N LEU A 21 5.45 -16.91 1.29
CA LEU A 21 4.90 -18.26 1.38
C LEU A 21 3.37 -18.24 1.56
N GLY A 22 2.86 -17.25 2.28
CA GLY A 22 1.43 -17.01 2.42
C GLY A 22 0.78 -16.73 1.06
N ILE A 23 1.32 -15.78 0.29
CA ILE A 23 0.84 -15.44 -1.06
C ILE A 23 0.90 -16.66 -1.98
N LYS A 24 2.01 -17.40 -1.99
CA LYS A 24 2.15 -18.63 -2.78
C LYS A 24 1.04 -19.63 -2.47
N ARG A 25 0.68 -19.82 -1.19
CA ARG A 25 -0.37 -20.75 -0.77
C ARG A 25 -1.80 -20.27 -1.05
N LEU A 26 -2.01 -18.96 -1.23
CA LEU A 26 -3.30 -18.40 -1.64
C LEU A 26 -3.71 -18.79 -3.06
N GLY A 27 -2.77 -19.21 -3.90
CA GLY A 27 -3.05 -19.65 -5.27
C GLY A 27 -3.84 -20.98 -5.38
N SER A 28 -4.10 -21.69 -4.27
CA SER A 28 -4.90 -22.93 -4.28
C SER A 28 -5.96 -22.90 -3.17
N PRO A 29 -7.23 -23.26 -3.45
CA PRO A 29 -8.29 -23.30 -2.44
C PRO A 29 -7.97 -24.22 -1.25
N VAL A 30 -7.24 -25.32 -1.48
CA VAL A 30 -6.86 -26.27 -0.43
C VAL A 30 -5.89 -25.67 0.58
N THR A 31 -4.97 -24.81 0.12
CA THR A 31 -3.91 -24.22 0.96
C THR A 31 -4.21 -22.77 1.36
N ALA A 32 -5.25 -22.13 0.80
CA ALA A 32 -5.54 -20.72 0.99
C ALA A 32 -5.70 -20.32 2.48
N ARG A 33 -6.38 -21.13 3.30
CA ARG A 33 -6.51 -20.86 4.74
C ARG A 33 -5.16 -20.84 5.46
N SER A 34 -4.26 -21.77 5.13
CA SER A 34 -2.92 -21.80 5.73
C SER A 34 -2.06 -20.65 5.21
N GLY A 35 -2.21 -20.29 3.93
CA GLY A 35 -1.58 -19.12 3.31
C GLY A 35 -1.95 -17.82 4.00
N ASN A 36 -3.25 -17.61 4.23
CA ASN A 36 -3.73 -16.43 4.94
C ASN A 36 -3.18 -16.33 6.38
N ARG A 37 -3.12 -17.45 7.10
CA ARG A 37 -2.52 -17.50 8.45
C ARG A 37 -1.04 -17.15 8.44
N LEU A 38 -0.26 -17.69 7.47
CA LEU A 38 1.16 -17.37 7.34
C LEU A 38 1.38 -15.87 7.04
N GLY A 39 0.60 -15.32 6.12
CA GLY A 39 0.64 -13.88 5.83
C GLY A 39 0.32 -13.04 7.06
N ALA A 40 -0.75 -13.39 7.79
CA ALA A 40 -1.13 -12.68 9.01
C ALA A 40 -0.04 -12.73 10.10
N VAL A 41 0.59 -13.89 10.30
CA VAL A 41 1.72 -14.02 11.23
C VAL A 41 2.91 -13.19 10.78
N GLY A 42 3.25 -13.20 9.48
CA GLY A 42 4.33 -12.39 8.94
C GLY A 42 4.10 -10.90 9.16
N VAL A 43 2.90 -10.39 8.85
CA VAL A 43 2.54 -8.99 9.09
C VAL A 43 2.59 -8.64 10.58
N ALA A 44 2.06 -9.52 11.46
CA ALA A 44 2.08 -9.28 12.91
C ALA A 44 3.52 -9.22 13.45
N LEU A 45 4.41 -10.12 13.00
CA LEU A 45 5.82 -10.11 13.39
C LEU A 45 6.52 -8.81 12.95
N ALA A 46 6.34 -8.39 11.70
CA ALA A 46 6.91 -7.14 11.19
C ALA A 46 6.39 -5.94 11.99
N PHE A 47 5.09 -5.88 12.25
CA PHE A 47 4.47 -4.79 13.01
C PHE A 47 5.00 -4.73 14.44
N ILE A 48 5.04 -5.85 15.16
CA ILE A 48 5.55 -5.91 16.54
C ILE A 48 7.02 -5.51 16.58
N ALA A 49 7.85 -6.00 15.67
CA ALA A 49 9.26 -5.64 15.60
C ALA A 49 9.45 -4.13 15.35
N THR A 50 8.64 -3.53 14.45
CA THR A 50 8.65 -2.08 14.21
C THR A 50 8.28 -1.30 15.46
N VAL A 51 7.22 -1.70 16.16
CA VAL A 51 6.75 -0.99 17.37
C VAL A 51 7.78 -1.06 18.51
N ILE A 52 8.52 -2.17 18.63
CA ILE A 52 9.54 -2.34 19.67
C ILE A 52 10.81 -1.53 19.35
N ASP A 53 11.22 -1.47 18.07
CA ASP A 53 12.47 -0.83 17.65
C ASP A 53 12.34 0.69 17.44
N ALA A 54 11.17 1.16 17.07
CA ALA A 54 10.98 2.57 16.74
C ALA A 54 10.80 3.43 18.01
N GLU A 55 11.70 4.40 18.16
CA GLU A 55 11.62 5.40 19.20
C GLU A 55 10.62 6.52 18.86
N GLY A 56 10.02 7.12 19.88
CA GLY A 56 9.13 8.30 19.74
C GLY A 56 7.75 8.00 19.15
N LEU A 57 7.32 6.73 19.09
CA LEU A 57 5.99 6.35 18.63
C LEU A 57 4.91 6.76 19.65
N ASN A 58 3.80 7.29 19.13
CA ASN A 58 2.60 7.51 19.93
C ASN A 58 1.82 6.18 20.05
N LEU A 59 2.25 5.33 21.01
CA LEU A 59 1.66 4.00 21.22
C LEU A 59 0.14 4.03 21.46
N PRO A 60 -0.43 4.96 22.24
CA PRO A 60 -1.89 5.08 22.38
C PRO A 60 -2.61 5.30 21.06
N LEU A 61 -2.08 6.17 20.20
CA LEU A 61 -2.68 6.44 18.88
C LEU A 61 -2.57 5.22 17.94
N ILE A 62 -1.44 4.54 17.96
CA ILE A 62 -1.23 3.30 17.17
C ILE A 62 -2.19 2.22 17.66
N ALA A 63 -2.29 2.00 18.97
CA ALA A 63 -3.21 1.02 19.54
C ALA A 63 -4.67 1.32 19.17
N LEU A 64 -5.08 2.59 19.25
CA LEU A 64 -6.41 3.03 18.85
C LEU A 64 -6.66 2.72 17.36
N ALA A 65 -5.72 3.07 16.48
CA ALA A 65 -5.83 2.80 15.03
C ALA A 65 -5.92 1.29 14.73
N VAL A 66 -5.10 0.47 15.41
CA VAL A 66 -5.14 -1.00 15.28
C VAL A 66 -6.49 -1.56 15.74
N VAL A 67 -7.01 -1.11 16.88
CA VAL A 67 -8.30 -1.57 17.39
C VAL A 67 -9.43 -1.20 16.42
N ILE A 68 -9.48 0.05 15.96
CA ILE A 68 -10.49 0.51 15.01
C ILE A 68 -10.40 -0.32 13.71
N GLY A 69 -9.20 -0.45 13.14
CA GLY A 69 -8.98 -1.23 11.91
C GLY A 69 -9.34 -2.70 12.07
N ALA A 70 -8.98 -3.32 13.20
CA ALA A 70 -9.29 -4.72 13.50
C ALA A 70 -10.80 -4.94 13.67
N VAL A 71 -11.50 -4.05 14.38
CA VAL A 71 -12.95 -4.14 14.55
C VAL A 71 -13.67 -4.02 13.22
N ILE A 72 -13.34 -2.99 12.43
CA ILE A 72 -13.95 -2.78 11.10
C ILE A 72 -13.65 -3.98 10.19
N GLY A 73 -12.38 -4.37 10.07
CA GLY A 73 -11.95 -5.48 9.22
C GLY A 73 -12.62 -6.80 9.60
N LEU A 74 -12.69 -7.12 10.90
CA LEU A 74 -13.31 -8.35 11.40
C LEU A 74 -14.83 -8.35 11.19
N LEU A 75 -15.51 -7.22 11.40
CA LEU A 75 -16.95 -7.10 11.17
C LEU A 75 -17.28 -7.31 9.69
N TYR A 76 -16.52 -6.68 8.79
CA TYR A 76 -16.71 -6.90 7.35
C TYR A 76 -16.41 -8.35 6.96
N ALA A 77 -15.27 -8.90 7.37
CA ALA A 77 -14.88 -10.27 7.03
C ALA A 77 -15.90 -11.33 7.51
N LYS A 78 -16.60 -11.10 8.63
CA LYS A 78 -17.60 -12.04 9.16
C LYS A 78 -18.99 -11.87 8.54
N ARG A 79 -19.35 -10.66 8.09
CA ARG A 79 -20.71 -10.35 7.62
C ARG A 79 -20.87 -10.44 6.11
N VAL A 80 -19.78 -10.38 5.36
CA VAL A 80 -19.84 -10.42 3.90
C VAL A 80 -20.14 -11.84 3.42
N PRO A 81 -21.18 -12.04 2.60
CA PRO A 81 -21.49 -13.35 2.03
C PRO A 81 -20.41 -13.79 1.04
N MET A 82 -20.29 -15.10 0.81
CA MET A 82 -19.28 -15.66 -0.11
C MET A 82 -19.39 -15.11 -1.54
N THR A 83 -20.59 -14.74 -1.97
CA THR A 83 -20.86 -14.11 -3.28
C THR A 83 -20.26 -12.73 -3.42
N ALA A 84 -20.03 -12.00 -2.31
CA ALA A 84 -19.44 -10.68 -2.28
C ALA A 84 -17.93 -10.67 -1.90
N MET A 85 -17.28 -11.82 -1.92
CA MET A 85 -15.86 -11.93 -1.64
C MET A 85 -14.99 -11.10 -2.61
N PRO A 86 -15.27 -11.06 -3.95
CA PRO A 86 -14.49 -10.21 -4.85
C PRO A 86 -14.51 -8.73 -4.48
N GLN A 87 -15.67 -8.22 -4.05
CA GLN A 87 -15.82 -6.85 -3.57
C GLN A 87 -14.97 -6.59 -2.32
N LEU A 88 -15.00 -7.52 -1.36
CA LEU A 88 -14.21 -7.41 -0.14
C LEU A 88 -12.71 -7.40 -0.42
N VAL A 89 -12.26 -8.25 -1.34
CA VAL A 89 -10.85 -8.30 -1.77
C VAL A 89 -10.45 -6.98 -2.43
N ALA A 90 -11.26 -6.45 -3.34
CA ALA A 90 -10.99 -5.15 -3.98
C ALA A 90 -10.90 -4.03 -2.93
N LEU A 91 -11.82 -3.98 -1.99
CA LEU A 91 -11.85 -2.99 -0.92
C LEU A 91 -10.57 -3.04 -0.06
N PHE A 92 -10.20 -4.22 0.43
CA PHE A 92 -9.01 -4.38 1.28
C PHE A 92 -7.71 -4.12 0.51
N ASN A 93 -7.64 -4.51 -0.76
CA ASN A 93 -6.50 -4.18 -1.62
C ASN A 93 -6.35 -2.66 -1.78
N GLY A 94 -7.46 -1.96 -2.00
CA GLY A 94 -7.46 -0.50 -2.09
C GLY A 94 -6.99 0.17 -0.80
N PHE A 95 -7.51 -0.24 0.36
CA PHE A 95 -7.04 0.30 1.64
C PHE A 95 -5.58 -0.03 1.92
N GLY A 96 -5.08 -1.19 1.48
CA GLY A 96 -3.65 -1.52 1.52
C GLY A 96 -2.81 -0.54 0.68
N GLY A 97 -3.28 -0.22 -0.53
CA GLY A 97 -2.66 0.81 -1.38
C GLY A 97 -2.67 2.20 -0.73
N ALA A 98 -3.82 2.60 -0.17
CA ALA A 98 -3.93 3.87 0.56
C ALA A 98 -2.98 3.93 1.75
N ALA A 99 -2.88 2.86 2.55
CA ALA A 99 -1.96 2.78 3.67
C ALA A 99 -0.49 2.96 3.23
N SER A 100 -0.08 2.27 2.16
CA SER A 100 1.26 2.40 1.58
C SER A 100 1.56 3.85 1.14
N ALA A 101 0.62 4.49 0.44
CA ALA A 101 0.77 5.88 0.00
C ALA A 101 0.84 6.85 1.18
N LEU A 102 0.00 6.67 2.21
CA LEU A 102 -0.02 7.53 3.40
C LEU A 102 1.24 7.39 4.25
N VAL A 103 1.77 6.16 4.41
CA VAL A 103 3.05 5.94 5.11
C VAL A 103 4.19 6.63 4.37
N ALA A 104 4.25 6.50 3.03
CA ALA A 104 5.24 7.20 2.22
C ALA A 104 5.12 8.73 2.34
N ALA A 105 3.88 9.26 2.38
CA ALA A 105 3.64 10.69 2.54
C ALA A 105 4.05 11.21 3.93
N ALA A 106 3.75 10.45 4.97
CA ALA A 106 4.15 10.79 6.34
C ALA A 106 5.68 10.78 6.50
N GLU A 107 6.34 9.75 5.95
CA GLU A 107 7.79 9.65 5.98
C GLU A 107 8.48 10.75 5.17
N PHE A 108 7.93 11.07 3.99
CA PHE A 108 8.45 12.20 3.19
C PHE A 108 8.31 13.52 3.96
N ALA A 109 7.14 13.80 4.55
CA ALA A 109 6.94 15.03 5.31
C ALA A 109 7.93 15.14 6.50
N ARG A 110 8.16 14.03 7.20
CA ARG A 110 9.12 13.95 8.30
C ARG A 110 10.56 14.16 7.84
N ALA A 111 11.00 13.43 6.82
CA ALA A 111 12.36 13.48 6.32
C ALA A 111 12.68 14.81 5.63
N TYR A 112 11.73 15.36 4.85
CA TYR A 112 11.87 16.65 4.19
C TYR A 112 11.98 17.79 5.19
N GLY A 113 11.11 17.80 6.23
CA GLY A 113 11.16 18.80 7.29
C GLY A 113 12.46 18.76 8.10
N ALA A 114 13.10 17.61 8.21
CA ALA A 114 14.40 17.42 8.85
C ALA A 114 15.60 17.67 7.92
N GLY A 115 15.39 17.94 6.62
CA GLY A 115 16.46 18.05 5.63
C GLY A 115 17.26 16.75 5.43
N ALA A 116 16.63 15.58 5.70
CA ALA A 116 17.30 14.27 5.78
C ALA A 116 16.78 13.27 4.72
N VAL A 117 16.35 13.74 3.57
CA VAL A 117 15.91 12.87 2.46
C VAL A 117 17.13 12.37 1.71
N ASP A 118 17.48 11.11 1.88
CA ASP A 118 18.51 10.44 1.11
C ASP A 118 17.95 9.79 -0.17
N ALA A 119 18.82 9.40 -1.09
CA ALA A 119 18.43 8.87 -2.40
C ALA A 119 17.63 7.56 -2.29
N VAL A 120 18.00 6.67 -1.36
CA VAL A 120 17.32 5.38 -1.15
C VAL A 120 15.93 5.61 -0.56
N GLY A 121 15.82 6.49 0.44
CA GLY A 121 14.54 6.90 1.03
C GLY A 121 13.65 7.58 0.00
N ALA A 122 14.17 8.53 -0.79
CA ALA A 122 13.44 9.19 -1.86
C ALA A 122 12.88 8.19 -2.88
N GLY A 123 13.71 7.27 -3.35
CA GLY A 123 13.28 6.22 -4.29
C GLY A 123 12.21 5.31 -3.71
N SER A 124 12.39 4.88 -2.47
CA SER A 124 11.41 4.04 -1.76
C SER A 124 10.08 4.75 -1.55
N MET A 125 10.09 6.01 -1.13
CA MET A 125 8.89 6.83 -0.94
C MET A 125 8.16 7.11 -2.25
N ALA A 126 8.91 7.45 -3.32
CA ALA A 126 8.33 7.67 -4.65
C ALA A 126 7.65 6.41 -5.19
N PHE A 127 8.31 5.25 -5.07
CA PHE A 127 7.74 3.97 -5.48
C PHE A 127 6.50 3.61 -4.66
N SER A 128 6.57 3.73 -3.33
CA SER A 128 5.45 3.42 -2.43
C SER A 128 4.23 4.29 -2.67
N VAL A 129 4.41 5.60 -2.87
CA VAL A 129 3.29 6.51 -3.13
C VAL A 129 2.68 6.25 -4.51
N ALA A 130 3.49 6.00 -5.55
CA ALA A 130 2.99 5.74 -6.89
C ALA A 130 2.18 4.43 -6.95
N VAL A 131 2.77 3.32 -6.46
CA VAL A 131 2.10 2.01 -6.42
C VAL A 131 0.90 2.03 -5.50
N GLY A 132 1.01 2.67 -4.33
CA GLY A 132 -0.09 2.82 -3.39
C GLY A 132 -1.27 3.59 -3.98
N ALA A 133 -0.99 4.68 -4.68
CA ALA A 133 -2.00 5.54 -5.31
C ALA A 133 -2.77 4.83 -6.44
N VAL A 134 -2.06 4.17 -7.37
CA VAL A 134 -2.71 3.42 -8.46
C VAL A 134 -3.50 2.23 -7.92
N THR A 135 -2.96 1.55 -6.91
CA THR A 135 -3.64 0.42 -6.26
C THR A 135 -4.93 0.87 -5.58
N PHE A 136 -4.89 1.98 -4.85
CA PHE A 136 -6.07 2.53 -4.19
C PHE A 136 -7.16 2.87 -5.20
N SER A 137 -6.87 3.75 -6.16
CA SER A 137 -7.89 4.22 -7.10
C SER A 137 -8.44 3.10 -7.98
N GLY A 138 -7.57 2.24 -8.55
CA GLY A 138 -8.00 1.10 -9.36
C GLY A 138 -8.86 0.10 -8.59
N SER A 139 -8.50 -0.17 -7.33
CA SER A 139 -9.28 -1.07 -6.48
C SER A 139 -10.63 -0.47 -6.06
N MET A 140 -10.69 0.86 -5.85
CA MET A 140 -11.97 1.52 -5.56
C MET A 140 -12.90 1.50 -6.78
N ILE A 141 -12.38 1.66 -7.99
CA ILE A 141 -13.17 1.51 -9.22
C ILE A 141 -13.64 0.06 -9.39
N ALA A 142 -12.76 -0.92 -9.16
CA ALA A 142 -13.13 -2.33 -9.19
C ALA A 142 -14.23 -2.65 -8.17
N PHE A 143 -14.08 -2.18 -6.93
CA PHE A 143 -15.10 -2.31 -5.89
C PHE A 143 -16.45 -1.68 -6.32
N ALA A 144 -16.44 -0.45 -6.84
CA ALA A 144 -17.65 0.25 -7.26
C ALA A 144 -18.37 -0.46 -8.41
N LYS A 145 -17.62 -1.05 -9.36
CA LYS A 145 -18.18 -1.86 -10.44
C LYS A 145 -18.78 -3.19 -9.92
N LEU A 146 -18.08 -3.86 -9.02
CA LEU A 146 -18.54 -5.12 -8.43
C LEU A 146 -19.75 -4.94 -7.50
N GLN A 147 -19.89 -3.75 -6.90
CA GLN A 147 -21.05 -3.36 -6.10
C GLN A 147 -22.21 -2.79 -6.93
N GLU A 148 -22.06 -2.76 -8.26
CA GLU A 148 -23.06 -2.19 -9.19
C GLU A 148 -23.34 -0.69 -8.94
N ILE A 149 -22.48 0.00 -8.17
CA ILE A 149 -22.54 1.47 -7.99
C ILE A 149 -22.15 2.17 -9.30
N MET A 150 -21.27 1.55 -10.07
CA MET A 150 -20.86 1.99 -11.40
C MET A 150 -21.19 0.91 -12.43
N HIS A 151 -21.46 1.34 -13.68
CA HIS A 151 -21.63 0.40 -14.77
C HIS A 151 -20.40 -0.50 -14.93
N GLY A 152 -20.60 -1.81 -15.08
CA GLY A 152 -19.51 -2.78 -15.24
C GLY A 152 -18.70 -2.64 -16.54
N ARG A 153 -19.12 -1.76 -17.47
CA ARG A 153 -18.42 -1.53 -18.74
C ARG A 153 -17.04 -0.89 -18.51
N PRO A 154 -16.06 -1.20 -19.34
CA PRO A 154 -14.77 -0.48 -19.33
C PRO A 154 -14.98 1.02 -19.57
N ILE A 155 -14.20 1.83 -18.86
CA ILE A 155 -14.10 3.28 -19.15
C ILE A 155 -13.17 3.37 -20.36
N VAL A 156 -13.71 3.73 -21.52
CA VAL A 156 -12.94 3.82 -22.77
C VAL A 156 -13.11 5.20 -23.37
N TYR A 157 -12.00 5.82 -23.75
CA TYR A 157 -11.96 7.11 -24.42
C TYR A 157 -10.86 7.14 -25.49
N LYS A 158 -10.92 8.13 -26.39
CA LYS A 158 -9.93 8.26 -27.47
C LYS A 158 -8.54 8.53 -26.88
N LEU A 159 -7.53 7.88 -27.43
CA LEU A 159 -6.13 8.00 -27.01
C LEU A 159 -5.87 7.53 -25.56
N GLN A 160 -6.71 6.64 -25.02
CA GLN A 160 -6.57 6.16 -23.64
C GLN A 160 -5.19 5.51 -23.41
N GLN A 161 -4.75 4.66 -24.33
CA GLN A 161 -3.46 3.95 -24.19
C GLN A 161 -2.28 4.91 -24.21
N GLU A 162 -2.32 5.90 -25.12
CA GLU A 162 -1.28 6.91 -25.25
C GLU A 162 -1.23 7.82 -24.03
N LEU A 163 -2.38 8.25 -23.52
CA LEU A 163 -2.45 9.06 -22.32
C LEU A 163 -2.01 8.31 -21.06
N ASN A 164 -2.41 7.05 -20.92
CA ASN A 164 -1.98 6.20 -19.82
C ASN A 164 -0.46 5.93 -19.89
N ALA A 165 0.08 5.66 -21.08
CA ALA A 165 1.52 5.50 -21.27
C ALA A 165 2.28 6.80 -20.93
N LEU A 166 1.76 7.96 -21.35
CA LEU A 166 2.34 9.26 -21.03
C LEU A 166 2.32 9.55 -19.51
N MET A 167 1.20 9.28 -18.83
CA MET A 167 1.10 9.44 -17.38
C MET A 167 2.04 8.51 -16.63
N ALA A 168 2.14 7.25 -17.07
CA ALA A 168 3.08 6.29 -16.49
C ALA A 168 4.53 6.74 -16.70
N ALA A 169 4.90 7.14 -17.92
CA ALA A 169 6.24 7.64 -18.23
C ALA A 169 6.57 8.91 -17.43
N ALA A 170 5.62 9.86 -17.34
CA ALA A 170 5.78 11.07 -16.53
C ALA A 170 5.99 10.74 -15.05
N THR A 171 5.25 9.77 -14.51
CA THR A 171 5.44 9.30 -13.13
C THR A 171 6.84 8.74 -12.90
N VAL A 172 7.33 7.92 -13.82
CA VAL A 172 8.70 7.35 -13.72
C VAL A 172 9.76 8.44 -13.81
N VAL A 173 9.64 9.37 -14.76
CA VAL A 173 10.58 10.49 -14.92
C VAL A 173 10.58 11.38 -13.67
N LEU A 174 9.41 11.70 -13.13
CA LEU A 174 9.28 12.47 -11.90
C LEU A 174 9.88 11.72 -10.69
N ALA A 175 9.65 10.41 -10.59
CA ALA A 175 10.21 9.60 -9.51
C ALA A 175 11.75 9.56 -9.58
N VAL A 176 12.33 9.43 -10.77
CA VAL A 176 13.79 9.50 -10.97
C VAL A 176 14.32 10.89 -10.61
N ALA A 177 13.68 11.96 -11.10
CA ALA A 177 14.08 13.33 -10.77
C ALA A 177 13.98 13.62 -9.26
N PHE A 178 12.94 13.09 -8.60
CA PHE A 178 12.71 13.21 -7.17
C PHE A 178 13.84 12.59 -6.32
N VAL A 179 14.46 11.51 -6.78
CA VAL A 179 15.62 10.90 -6.09
C VAL A 179 16.79 11.89 -6.00
N PHE A 180 17.00 12.70 -7.03
CA PHE A 180 18.11 13.67 -7.06
C PHE A 180 17.74 15.01 -6.42
N THR A 181 16.49 15.43 -6.55
CA THR A 181 15.98 16.72 -6.07
C THR A 181 14.61 16.54 -5.44
N PRO A 182 14.52 16.05 -4.18
CA PRO A 182 13.24 15.77 -3.53
C PRO A 182 12.48 17.08 -3.23
N GLN A 183 11.44 17.35 -4.03
CA GLN A 183 10.58 18.52 -3.90
C GLN A 183 9.14 18.10 -3.59
N PRO A 184 8.41 18.82 -2.70
CA PRO A 184 7.04 18.48 -2.33
C PRO A 184 6.07 18.43 -3.53
N TRP A 185 6.22 19.34 -4.50
CA TRP A 185 5.37 19.33 -5.70
C TRP A 185 5.60 18.10 -6.59
N MET A 186 6.84 17.60 -6.69
CA MET A 186 7.14 16.37 -7.42
C MET A 186 6.47 15.17 -6.73
N PHE A 187 6.58 15.08 -5.40
CA PHE A 187 5.94 14.04 -4.62
C PHE A 187 4.41 14.05 -4.81
N ALA A 188 3.81 15.23 -4.81
CA ALA A 188 2.37 15.38 -5.06
C ALA A 188 1.97 14.91 -6.47
N LEU A 189 2.76 15.20 -7.50
CA LEU A 189 2.51 14.72 -8.86
C LEU A 189 2.73 13.20 -9.00
N ILE A 190 3.74 12.64 -8.33
CA ILE A 190 3.98 11.19 -8.28
C ILE A 190 2.81 10.45 -7.59
N ALA A 191 2.08 11.11 -6.69
CA ALA A 191 0.86 10.58 -6.12
C ALA A 191 -0.35 10.75 -7.06
N LEU A 192 -0.52 11.94 -7.64
CA LEU A 192 -1.71 12.32 -8.40
C LEU A 192 -1.82 11.58 -9.74
N LEU A 193 -0.73 11.50 -10.51
CA LEU A 193 -0.75 10.83 -11.81
C LEU A 193 -1.17 9.35 -11.72
N PRO A 194 -0.60 8.54 -10.80
CA PRO A 194 -1.07 7.18 -10.58
C PRO A 194 -2.50 7.08 -10.04
N LEU A 195 -2.97 8.03 -9.22
CA LEU A 195 -4.38 8.06 -8.82
C LEU A 195 -5.33 8.19 -10.01
N ILE A 196 -4.98 9.04 -10.98
CA ILE A 196 -5.76 9.19 -12.22
C ILE A 196 -5.62 7.91 -13.07
N LEU A 197 -4.40 7.38 -13.21
CA LEU A 197 -4.11 6.18 -14.00
C LEU A 197 -4.90 4.95 -13.49
N GLY A 198 -5.09 4.82 -12.19
CA GLY A 198 -5.86 3.71 -11.61
C GLY A 198 -7.37 3.79 -11.89
N VAL A 199 -7.88 4.94 -12.30
CA VAL A 199 -9.30 5.12 -12.67
C VAL A 199 -9.56 4.77 -14.14
N THR A 200 -8.54 4.87 -14.99
CA THR A 200 -8.61 4.71 -16.45
C THR A 200 -8.22 3.34 -16.91
#